data_3913a4369a0cfa3387dce656822dac88
#
_entry.id   3913a4369a0cfa3387dce656822dac88
#
_cell.length_a   1.000
_cell.length_b   1.000
_cell.length_c   1.000
_cell.angle_alpha   90.00
_cell.angle_beta   90.00
_cell.angle_gamma   90.00
#
_symmetry.space_group_name_H-M   'P 1'
#
loop_
_entity.id
_entity.type
_entity.pdbx_description
1 polymer ?
#
loop_
_entity_poly.entity_id
_entity_poly.type
_entity_poly.pdbx_seq_one_letter_code
_entity_poly.pdbx_strand_id
1 'polypeptide(L)'
;MTAVEDTTGTRTAADAVEAAREHLLLLQSPEGWWKGELQTNVTMDAEDLLLREFLGIRDEDDTREAARWIRSQQAADGTWANFHDGPPELSTTVEAYVALRLAGDAPDADHMARAAAYIRGQGGVPATRVFTRFWLAMFGRWSWDELPVVPPELMFLPRWFPLNVYDFACWARQTIVPLTVVGAVRPVRPLPFELDELYPDYDVPRPTRTTGWDAAFQALDKALHIYQRRPAKAVRRAALRRAADWIIARQERDGSWGGIQPPWVYSLLALHLLGYGLDHPIIQRGLDGLERFTIRDEKGRRLEACQSPVWDTVLAMNALTDAGLPAGHPALERAAGWVIREEVKGPGDWSVRRPELPPGGWAFEFDNDCYPDVDDTAEVVIALNRVQHPLAEPAIERGVRWMAGMVSKDGGFGAFDADNTRTLCRRLPFCDFGEVIDPPSADVTAHVVEAMAHREMADSLLVKRAVGWLLKAQEPDGSWFGRWGANHVYGTGSVVPALIAAGVRPEKPVIRDAVAWLERHQRDDGGWGEDLRSYRDRSWAGHGASTASQTAWALLALLAAGERGESVERGVRWLVERQRPDGTWDEDHFTGTGFPGDFYINYHLYRLVFPLSALGRYLKGS
;
A
#
# COMPACT_ATOMS: atom_id res chain seq x y z
N MET A 1 -12.80 -55.59 19.18
CA MET A 1 -11.75 -54.57 19.34
C MET A 1 -10.97 -54.52 18.02
N THR A 2 -11.42 -53.72 17.11
CA THR A 2 -10.73 -53.45 15.85
C THR A 2 -9.84 -52.21 16.06
N ALA A 3 -8.54 -52.42 15.93
CA ALA A 3 -7.56 -51.36 15.99
C ALA A 3 -7.84 -50.39 14.84
N VAL A 4 -8.10 -49.13 15.16
CA VAL A 4 -8.04 -48.02 14.22
C VAL A 4 -6.56 -47.80 13.98
N GLU A 5 -6.08 -48.14 12.78
CA GLU A 5 -4.76 -47.77 12.30
C GLU A 5 -4.71 -46.24 12.20
N ASP A 6 -3.87 -45.66 13.03
CA ASP A 6 -3.54 -44.24 13.02
C ASP A 6 -2.56 -44.00 11.85
N THR A 7 -3.12 -43.74 10.66
CA THR A 7 -2.35 -43.36 9.47
C THR A 7 -2.13 -41.85 9.45
N THR A 8 -1.46 -41.32 10.46
CA THR A 8 -0.84 -39.97 10.35
C THR A 8 0.48 -40.10 9.56
N GLY A 9 0.37 -40.29 8.25
CA GLY A 9 1.50 -40.09 7.33
C GLY A 9 1.96 -38.64 7.48
N THR A 10 3.25 -38.42 7.73
CA THR A 10 3.84 -37.10 7.78
C THR A 10 3.63 -36.40 6.44
N ARG A 11 2.89 -35.27 6.42
CA ARG A 11 2.62 -34.47 5.22
C ARG A 11 3.94 -34.06 4.57
N THR A 12 4.06 -34.20 3.26
CA THR A 12 5.26 -33.84 2.49
C THR A 12 5.12 -32.45 1.86
N ALA A 13 6.23 -31.89 1.39
CA ALA A 13 6.20 -30.64 0.61
C ALA A 13 5.38 -30.81 -0.69
N ALA A 14 5.38 -31.99 -1.31
CA ALA A 14 4.57 -32.29 -2.48
C ALA A 14 3.06 -32.28 -2.16
N ASP A 15 2.65 -32.87 -1.05
CA ASP A 15 1.26 -32.82 -0.59
C ASP A 15 0.82 -31.38 -0.30
N ALA A 16 1.71 -30.57 0.28
CA ALA A 16 1.43 -29.18 0.57
C ALA A 16 1.27 -28.35 -0.70
N VAL A 17 2.11 -28.56 -1.71
CA VAL A 17 2.00 -27.90 -3.02
C VAL A 17 0.69 -28.28 -3.71
N GLU A 18 0.31 -29.56 -3.71
CA GLU A 18 -0.93 -30.01 -4.33
C GLU A 18 -2.16 -29.34 -3.70
N ALA A 19 -2.25 -29.37 -2.35
CA ALA A 19 -3.37 -28.77 -1.63
C ALA A 19 -3.47 -27.25 -1.86
N ALA A 20 -2.33 -26.53 -1.81
CA ALA A 20 -2.32 -25.08 -2.06
C ALA A 20 -2.66 -24.74 -3.51
N ARG A 21 -2.18 -25.53 -4.47
CA ARG A 21 -2.50 -25.37 -5.89
C ARG A 21 -3.99 -25.56 -6.17
N GLU A 22 -4.59 -26.62 -5.62
CA GLU A 22 -6.03 -26.86 -5.75
C GLU A 22 -6.83 -25.71 -5.14
N HIS A 23 -6.48 -25.27 -3.94
CA HIS A 23 -7.16 -24.16 -3.28
C HIS A 23 -7.06 -22.87 -4.12
N LEU A 24 -5.85 -22.51 -4.60
CA LEU A 24 -5.65 -21.33 -5.42
C LEU A 24 -6.47 -21.37 -6.71
N LEU A 25 -6.57 -22.53 -7.37
CA LEU A 25 -7.40 -22.69 -8.58
C LEU A 25 -8.89 -22.48 -8.29
N LEU A 26 -9.39 -22.86 -7.11
CA LEU A 26 -10.78 -22.64 -6.70
C LEU A 26 -11.12 -21.16 -6.48
N LEU A 27 -10.13 -20.34 -6.13
CA LEU A 27 -10.31 -18.90 -5.91
C LEU A 27 -10.35 -18.08 -7.21
N GLN A 28 -10.05 -18.70 -8.38
CA GLN A 28 -10.07 -17.96 -9.64
C GLN A 28 -11.46 -17.49 -10.00
N SER A 29 -11.60 -16.18 -10.27
CA SER A 29 -12.82 -15.62 -10.85
C SER A 29 -13.17 -16.26 -12.19
N PRO A 30 -14.46 -16.37 -12.54
CA PRO A 30 -14.86 -16.81 -13.89
C PRO A 30 -14.26 -15.99 -15.03
N GLU A 31 -13.95 -14.71 -14.78
CA GLU A 31 -13.30 -13.79 -15.74
C GLU A 31 -11.80 -14.03 -15.88
N GLY A 32 -11.19 -14.76 -14.96
CA GLY A 32 -9.80 -15.21 -15.04
C GLY A 32 -8.85 -14.59 -14.00
N TRP A 33 -9.27 -13.60 -13.25
CA TRP A 33 -8.43 -12.94 -12.24
C TRP A 33 -8.50 -13.61 -10.86
N TRP A 34 -7.56 -13.27 -9.99
CA TRP A 34 -7.57 -13.51 -8.55
C TRP A 34 -7.53 -12.18 -7.80
N LYS A 35 -8.17 -12.15 -6.65
CA LYS A 35 -8.13 -11.01 -5.72
C LYS A 35 -8.30 -11.50 -4.29
N GLY A 36 -7.36 -11.13 -3.43
CA GLY A 36 -7.48 -11.23 -1.98
C GLY A 36 -8.12 -9.97 -1.37
N GLU A 37 -8.48 -10.04 -0.10
CA GLU A 37 -8.79 -8.85 0.68
C GLU A 37 -7.50 -8.10 1.00
N LEU A 38 -7.51 -6.77 0.90
CA LEU A 38 -6.45 -5.88 1.36
C LEU A 38 -6.90 -5.20 2.66
N GLN A 39 -6.70 -5.92 3.77
CA GLN A 39 -7.08 -5.44 5.10
C GLN A 39 -6.11 -4.37 5.59
N THR A 40 -6.66 -3.29 6.15
CA THR A 40 -5.88 -2.23 6.80
C THR A 40 -6.44 -1.89 8.18
N ASN A 41 -5.94 -0.82 8.80
CA ASN A 41 -6.46 -0.35 10.08
C ASN A 41 -7.83 0.35 9.92
N VAL A 42 -8.48 0.61 11.05
CA VAL A 42 -9.86 1.12 11.11
C VAL A 42 -10.05 2.58 10.67
N THR A 43 -8.99 3.30 10.28
CA THR A 43 -9.14 4.70 9.83
C THR A 43 -9.94 4.79 8.54
N MET A 44 -9.85 3.80 7.65
CA MET A 44 -10.65 3.76 6.42
C MET A 44 -12.16 3.70 6.73
N ASP A 45 -12.53 2.88 7.71
CA ASP A 45 -13.92 2.71 8.15
C ASP A 45 -14.42 3.95 8.88
N ALA A 46 -13.58 4.52 9.76
CA ALA A 46 -13.90 5.73 10.50
C ALA A 46 -14.10 6.92 9.56
N GLU A 47 -13.19 7.14 8.61
CA GLU A 47 -13.27 8.23 7.63
C GLU A 47 -14.45 8.07 6.66
N ASP A 48 -14.86 6.83 6.29
CA ASP A 48 -16.07 6.59 5.51
C ASP A 48 -17.33 7.02 6.28
N LEU A 49 -17.42 6.69 7.57
CA LEU A 49 -18.53 7.15 8.41
C LEU A 49 -18.53 8.69 8.54
N LEU A 50 -17.36 9.31 8.72
CA LEU A 50 -17.22 10.77 8.76
C LEU A 50 -17.62 11.42 7.43
N LEU A 51 -17.22 10.85 6.28
CA LEU A 51 -17.65 11.30 4.96
C LEU A 51 -19.17 11.27 4.84
N ARG A 52 -19.79 10.12 5.16
CA ARG A 52 -21.24 9.93 5.05
C ARG A 52 -22.00 10.87 5.98
N GLU A 53 -21.52 11.08 7.21
CA GLU A 53 -22.07 12.07 8.14
C GLU A 53 -21.95 13.48 7.57
N PHE A 54 -20.79 13.87 7.05
CA PHE A 54 -20.57 15.18 6.45
C PHE A 54 -21.47 15.42 5.24
N LEU A 55 -21.68 14.43 4.38
CA LEU A 55 -22.56 14.52 3.22
C LEU A 55 -24.06 14.42 3.59
N GLY A 56 -24.41 13.98 4.81
CA GLY A 56 -25.78 13.78 5.28
C GLY A 56 -26.46 12.55 4.67
N ILE A 57 -25.68 11.53 4.35
CA ILE A 57 -26.13 10.26 3.76
C ILE A 57 -25.79 9.05 4.63
N ARG A 58 -25.39 9.28 5.90
CA ARG A 58 -25.07 8.20 6.82
C ARG A 58 -26.33 7.36 7.10
N ASP A 59 -26.19 6.05 6.90
CA ASP A 59 -27.20 5.05 7.24
C ASP A 59 -26.92 4.46 8.62
N GLU A 60 -27.97 4.17 9.41
CA GLU A 60 -27.81 3.67 10.77
C GLU A 60 -27.41 2.19 10.82
N ASP A 61 -27.88 1.37 9.87
CA ASP A 61 -27.55 -0.05 9.81
C ASP A 61 -26.09 -0.22 9.41
N ASP A 62 -25.65 0.47 8.37
CA ASP A 62 -24.26 0.51 7.94
C ASP A 62 -23.34 1.03 9.04
N THR A 63 -23.79 2.04 9.78
CA THR A 63 -23.04 2.59 10.92
C THR A 63 -22.84 1.55 12.02
N ARG A 64 -23.90 0.76 12.34
CA ARG A 64 -23.79 -0.31 13.35
C ARG A 64 -22.86 -1.43 12.92
N GLU A 65 -22.90 -1.82 11.64
CA GLU A 65 -22.03 -2.84 11.09
C GLU A 65 -20.54 -2.38 11.09
N ALA A 66 -20.26 -1.15 10.67
CA ALA A 66 -18.92 -0.58 10.72
C ALA A 66 -18.42 -0.43 12.17
N ALA A 67 -19.28 0.01 13.09
CA ALA A 67 -18.92 0.10 14.50
C ALA A 67 -18.63 -1.28 15.13
N ARG A 68 -19.32 -2.36 14.67
CA ARG A 68 -19.01 -3.74 15.09
C ARG A 68 -17.57 -4.10 14.71
N TRP A 69 -17.19 -3.83 13.46
CA TRP A 69 -15.83 -4.05 13.00
C TRP A 69 -14.80 -3.21 13.77
N ILE A 70 -15.01 -1.90 13.89
CA ILE A 70 -14.10 -0.99 14.60
C ILE A 70 -13.89 -1.47 16.04
N ARG A 71 -14.95 -1.85 16.77
CA ARG A 71 -14.82 -2.38 18.14
C ARG A 71 -14.05 -3.70 18.19
N SER A 72 -14.20 -4.56 17.19
CA SER A 72 -13.50 -5.85 17.14
C SER A 72 -11.97 -5.70 16.99
N GLN A 73 -11.53 -4.55 16.49
CA GLN A 73 -10.11 -4.23 16.32
C GLN A 73 -9.51 -3.45 17.51
N GLN A 74 -10.32 -3.16 18.55
CA GLN A 74 -9.86 -2.45 19.72
C GLN A 74 -9.00 -3.34 20.61
N ALA A 75 -7.80 -2.88 20.97
CA ALA A 75 -6.93 -3.57 21.91
C ALA A 75 -7.50 -3.53 23.35
N ALA A 76 -7.02 -4.43 24.22
CA ALA A 76 -7.50 -4.55 25.60
C ALA A 76 -7.32 -3.28 26.43
N ASP A 77 -6.33 -2.44 26.10
CA ASP A 77 -6.07 -1.14 26.72
C ASP A 77 -6.99 -0.02 26.21
N GLY A 78 -7.87 -0.32 25.26
CA GLY A 78 -8.82 0.62 24.68
C GLY A 78 -8.30 1.37 23.46
N THR A 79 -7.13 1.06 22.93
CA THR A 79 -6.49 1.73 21.79
C THR A 79 -6.68 0.99 20.47
N TRP A 80 -6.32 1.63 19.36
CA TRP A 80 -6.17 1.01 18.04
C TRP A 80 -4.76 1.24 17.51
N ALA A 81 -4.25 0.24 16.81
CA ALA A 81 -2.95 0.26 16.15
C ALA A 81 -3.09 0.39 14.62
N ASN A 82 -2.00 0.68 13.93
CA ASN A 82 -1.96 0.72 12.47
C ASN A 82 -1.82 -0.67 11.82
N PHE A 83 -1.53 -1.70 12.60
CA PHE A 83 -1.39 -3.09 12.14
C PHE A 83 -1.58 -4.05 13.32
N HIS A 84 -1.83 -5.32 13.01
CA HIS A 84 -2.02 -6.37 14.01
C HIS A 84 -0.82 -6.46 14.99
N ASP A 85 -1.10 -6.49 16.28
CA ASP A 85 -0.11 -6.47 17.38
C ASP A 85 0.86 -5.27 17.35
N GLY A 86 0.50 -4.22 16.60
CA GLY A 86 1.26 -2.98 16.56
C GLY A 86 1.12 -2.14 17.84
N PRO A 87 1.99 -1.15 18.03
CA PRO A 87 1.85 -0.21 19.14
C PRO A 87 0.59 0.65 18.98
N PRO A 88 0.01 1.12 20.10
CA PRO A 88 -1.07 2.09 20.05
C PRO A 88 -0.75 3.31 19.19
N GLU A 89 -1.69 3.72 18.34
CA GLU A 89 -1.52 4.90 17.49
C GLU A 89 -2.57 5.96 17.82
N LEU A 90 -2.12 7.17 18.11
CA LEU A 90 -2.96 8.24 18.64
C LEU A 90 -4.05 8.67 17.65
N SER A 91 -3.69 8.95 16.41
CA SER A 91 -4.61 9.48 15.40
C SER A 91 -5.66 8.45 15.01
N THR A 92 -5.24 7.18 14.80
CA THR A 92 -6.14 6.05 14.55
C THR A 92 -7.11 5.86 15.71
N THR A 93 -6.61 5.99 16.97
CA THR A 93 -7.47 5.88 18.16
C THR A 93 -8.48 7.03 18.23
N VAL A 94 -8.11 8.26 17.88
CA VAL A 94 -9.04 9.41 17.85
C VAL A 94 -10.10 9.23 16.76
N GLU A 95 -9.73 8.82 15.57
CA GLU A 95 -10.67 8.61 14.46
C GLU A 95 -11.66 7.49 14.75
N ALA A 96 -11.18 6.34 15.25
CA ALA A 96 -12.02 5.24 15.72
C ALA A 96 -12.97 5.69 16.85
N TYR A 97 -12.48 6.45 17.82
CA TYR A 97 -13.30 7.00 18.91
C TYR A 97 -14.44 7.86 18.38
N VAL A 98 -14.17 8.81 17.47
CA VAL A 98 -15.19 9.68 16.89
C VAL A 98 -16.21 8.89 16.06
N ALA A 99 -15.76 7.89 15.30
CA ALA A 99 -16.66 7.00 14.57
C ALA A 99 -17.61 6.20 15.50
N LEU A 100 -17.10 5.69 16.62
CA LEU A 100 -17.92 5.00 17.62
C LEU A 100 -18.90 5.95 18.34
N ARG A 101 -18.51 7.22 18.59
CA ARG A 101 -19.44 8.24 19.08
C ARG A 101 -20.57 8.52 18.08
N LEU A 102 -20.30 8.52 16.76
CA LEU A 102 -21.32 8.60 15.73
C LEU A 102 -22.26 7.38 15.73
N ALA A 103 -21.74 6.21 16.09
CA ALA A 103 -22.54 4.98 16.24
C ALA A 103 -23.34 4.92 17.54
N GLY A 104 -23.22 5.93 18.42
CA GLY A 104 -23.98 6.04 19.66
C GLY A 104 -23.27 5.51 20.91
N ASP A 105 -21.97 5.18 20.85
CA ASP A 105 -21.23 4.76 22.02
C ASP A 105 -21.09 5.92 23.01
N ALA A 106 -21.46 5.65 24.27
CA ALA A 106 -21.39 6.66 25.33
C ALA A 106 -19.92 6.92 25.75
N PRO A 107 -19.51 8.16 26.03
CA PRO A 107 -18.14 8.49 26.38
C PRO A 107 -17.67 7.85 27.71
N ASP A 108 -18.60 7.47 28.58
CA ASP A 108 -18.38 6.81 29.87
C ASP A 108 -18.44 5.28 29.78
N ALA A 109 -18.73 4.72 28.60
CA ALA A 109 -18.59 3.27 28.40
C ALA A 109 -17.14 2.83 28.61
N ASP A 110 -16.90 1.70 29.26
CA ASP A 110 -15.55 1.26 29.69
C ASP A 110 -14.50 1.30 28.56
N HIS A 111 -14.85 0.83 27.37
CA HIS A 111 -13.94 0.82 26.22
C HIS A 111 -13.65 2.23 25.69
N MET A 112 -14.64 3.13 25.71
CA MET A 112 -14.51 4.53 25.31
C MET A 112 -13.71 5.33 26.35
N ALA A 113 -13.98 5.11 27.63
CA ALA A 113 -13.25 5.77 28.72
C ALA A 113 -11.75 5.43 28.71
N ARG A 114 -11.39 4.15 28.42
CA ARG A 114 -9.97 3.74 28.25
C ARG A 114 -9.33 4.43 27.07
N ALA A 115 -10.00 4.47 25.92
CA ALA A 115 -9.51 5.17 24.73
C ALA A 115 -9.28 6.66 25.01
N ALA A 116 -10.26 7.36 25.62
CA ALA A 116 -10.15 8.76 25.98
C ALA A 116 -9.00 9.03 26.98
N ALA A 117 -8.79 8.14 27.94
CA ALA A 117 -7.66 8.25 28.89
C ALA A 117 -6.31 8.13 28.18
N TYR A 118 -6.15 7.17 27.27
CA TYR A 118 -4.95 7.06 26.44
C TYR A 118 -4.75 8.33 25.59
N ILE A 119 -5.77 8.78 24.86
CA ILE A 119 -5.71 9.96 24.01
C ILE A 119 -5.22 11.19 24.81
N ARG A 120 -5.80 11.48 25.97
CA ARG A 120 -5.35 12.58 26.83
C ARG A 120 -3.90 12.41 27.29
N GLY A 121 -3.52 11.18 27.66
CA GLY A 121 -2.16 10.85 28.09
C GLY A 121 -1.10 11.06 27.01
N GLN A 122 -1.48 11.00 25.73
CA GLN A 122 -0.60 11.24 24.59
C GLN A 122 -0.64 12.69 24.08
N GLY A 123 -1.29 13.62 24.79
CA GLY A 123 -1.39 15.02 24.40
C GLY A 123 -2.72 15.38 23.71
N GLY A 124 -3.65 14.45 23.63
CA GLY A 124 -5.00 14.67 23.10
C GLY A 124 -5.04 14.98 21.59
N VAL A 125 -6.17 15.55 21.16
CA VAL A 125 -6.38 15.99 19.78
C VAL A 125 -5.24 16.89 19.25
N PRO A 126 -4.65 17.82 20.03
CA PRO A 126 -3.54 18.66 19.55
C PRO A 126 -2.31 17.88 19.03
N ALA A 127 -2.08 16.69 19.53
CA ALA A 127 -0.93 15.86 19.17
C ALA A 127 -1.20 14.90 17.99
N THR A 128 -2.41 14.87 17.44
CA THR A 128 -2.76 14.02 16.29
C THR A 128 -2.15 14.52 14.98
N ARG A 129 -2.16 13.68 13.96
CA ARG A 129 -1.76 14.04 12.58
C ARG A 129 -2.65 15.14 12.01
N VAL A 130 -2.12 15.87 11.02
CA VAL A 130 -2.83 16.95 10.33
C VAL A 130 -4.15 16.45 9.74
N PHE A 131 -4.21 15.26 9.17
CA PHE A 131 -5.44 14.70 8.56
C PHE A 131 -6.56 14.50 9.59
N THR A 132 -6.28 13.91 10.74
CA THR A 132 -7.24 13.77 11.83
C THR A 132 -7.79 15.14 12.24
N ARG A 133 -6.91 16.15 12.37
CA ARG A 133 -7.33 17.52 12.70
C ARG A 133 -8.10 18.20 11.56
N PHE A 134 -7.86 17.87 10.30
CA PHE A 134 -8.71 18.30 9.16
C PHE A 134 -10.14 17.79 9.32
N TRP A 135 -10.32 16.50 9.60
CA TRP A 135 -11.64 15.95 9.89
C TRP A 135 -12.32 16.66 11.04
N LEU A 136 -11.62 16.82 12.16
CA LEU A 136 -12.17 17.52 13.33
C LEU A 136 -12.50 18.99 13.05
N ALA A 137 -11.73 19.67 12.20
CA ALA A 137 -12.03 21.05 11.78
C ALA A 137 -13.30 21.12 10.92
N MET A 138 -13.52 20.16 10.02
CA MET A 138 -14.77 20.07 9.25
C MET A 138 -16.00 19.88 10.12
N PHE A 139 -15.83 19.28 11.30
CA PHE A 139 -16.89 19.10 12.28
C PHE A 139 -16.91 20.15 13.41
N GLY A 140 -16.08 21.20 13.31
CA GLY A 140 -16.02 22.27 14.29
C GLY A 140 -15.37 21.91 15.63
N ARG A 141 -14.62 20.80 15.68
CA ARG A 141 -13.90 20.29 16.85
C ARG A 141 -12.42 20.67 16.85
N TRP A 142 -11.94 21.32 15.81
CA TRP A 142 -10.61 21.92 15.71
C TRP A 142 -10.68 23.25 14.96
N SER A 143 -9.75 24.16 15.24
CA SER A 143 -9.70 25.45 14.54
C SER A 143 -9.02 25.35 13.18
N TRP A 144 -9.69 25.83 12.13
CA TRP A 144 -9.09 25.98 10.81
C TRP A 144 -7.84 26.88 10.79
N ASP A 145 -7.72 27.82 11.73
CA ASP A 145 -6.57 28.72 11.84
C ASP A 145 -5.33 28.03 12.46
N GLU A 146 -5.49 26.83 13.00
CA GLU A 146 -4.40 26.01 13.53
C GLU A 146 -3.92 24.91 12.57
N LEU A 147 -4.56 24.78 11.41
CA LEU A 147 -4.14 23.86 10.37
C LEU A 147 -3.20 24.54 9.37
N PRO A 148 -2.20 23.82 8.82
CA PRO A 148 -1.36 24.35 7.75
C PRO A 148 -2.18 24.77 6.54
N VAL A 149 -1.83 25.89 5.91
CA VAL A 149 -2.54 26.38 4.72
C VAL A 149 -1.94 25.77 3.46
N VAL A 150 -2.77 25.02 2.72
CA VAL A 150 -2.43 24.50 1.39
C VAL A 150 -3.30 25.23 0.36
N PRO A 151 -2.81 26.29 -0.30
CA PRO A 151 -3.64 27.13 -1.16
C PRO A 151 -3.90 26.47 -2.50
N PRO A 152 -5.13 26.55 -3.07
CA PRO A 152 -5.41 25.99 -4.40
C PRO A 152 -4.62 26.67 -5.52
N GLU A 153 -4.04 27.83 -5.30
CA GLU A 153 -3.11 28.52 -6.19
C GLU A 153 -1.85 27.69 -6.50
N LEU A 154 -1.54 26.68 -5.70
CA LEU A 154 -0.53 25.64 -5.99
C LEU A 154 -0.72 25.04 -7.39
N MET A 155 -1.96 24.94 -7.88
CA MET A 155 -2.30 24.44 -9.21
C MET A 155 -1.73 25.27 -10.37
N PHE A 156 -1.25 26.49 -10.13
CA PHE A 156 -0.62 27.36 -11.12
C PHE A 156 0.90 27.23 -11.16
N LEU A 157 1.51 26.54 -10.21
CA LEU A 157 2.97 26.37 -10.20
C LEU A 157 3.41 25.55 -11.42
N PRO A 158 4.36 26.08 -12.23
CA PRO A 158 4.86 25.34 -13.37
C PRO A 158 5.74 24.16 -12.92
N ARG A 159 5.88 23.15 -13.77
CA ARG A 159 6.62 21.90 -13.49
C ARG A 159 8.08 22.08 -13.03
N TRP A 160 8.72 23.17 -13.43
CA TRP A 160 10.09 23.49 -13.05
C TRP A 160 10.20 24.14 -11.66
N PHE A 161 9.08 24.69 -11.15
CA PHE A 161 9.07 25.36 -9.85
C PHE A 161 9.05 24.32 -8.73
N PRO A 162 9.87 24.53 -7.64
CA PRO A 162 9.85 23.62 -6.49
C PRO A 162 8.46 23.54 -5.85
N LEU A 163 8.12 22.37 -5.31
CA LEU A 163 6.84 22.10 -4.64
C LEU A 163 5.61 22.23 -5.56
N ASN A 164 5.79 22.06 -6.87
CA ASN A 164 4.64 21.88 -7.76
C ASN A 164 3.95 20.53 -7.51
N VAL A 165 2.73 20.37 -7.98
CA VAL A 165 1.90 19.15 -7.74
C VAL A 165 2.63 17.85 -8.11
N TYR A 166 3.46 17.88 -9.17
CA TYR A 166 4.17 16.68 -9.65
C TYR A 166 5.51 16.42 -8.95
N ASP A 167 5.87 17.20 -7.94
CA ASP A 167 6.95 16.85 -7.02
C ASP A 167 6.49 15.87 -5.93
N PHE A 168 5.19 15.72 -5.75
CA PHE A 168 4.59 14.73 -4.85
C PHE A 168 4.28 13.44 -5.61
N ALA A 169 4.33 12.31 -4.92
CA ALA A 169 3.90 11.02 -5.44
C ALA A 169 2.41 11.02 -5.82
N CYS A 170 1.99 10.05 -6.64
CA CYS A 170 0.61 9.98 -7.16
C CYS A 170 -0.44 9.99 -6.05
N TRP A 171 -0.30 9.18 -5.03
CA TRP A 171 -1.20 9.10 -3.87
C TRP A 171 -1.25 10.41 -3.07
N ALA A 172 -0.09 11.06 -2.90
CA ALA A 172 0.00 12.33 -2.18
C ALA A 172 -0.63 13.48 -2.97
N ARG A 173 -0.33 13.63 -4.27
CA ARG A 173 -0.93 14.70 -5.08
C ARG A 173 -2.43 14.57 -5.24
N GLN A 174 -2.95 13.35 -5.35
CA GLN A 174 -4.38 13.09 -5.42
C GLN A 174 -5.13 13.38 -4.11
N THR A 175 -4.43 13.38 -2.99
CA THR A 175 -4.96 13.80 -1.68
C THR A 175 -4.80 15.32 -1.49
N ILE A 176 -3.62 15.86 -1.81
CA ILE A 176 -3.29 17.29 -1.60
C ILE A 176 -4.19 18.19 -2.45
N VAL A 177 -4.43 17.87 -3.72
CA VAL A 177 -5.23 18.74 -4.60
C VAL A 177 -6.66 18.92 -4.07
N PRO A 178 -7.43 17.87 -3.74
CA PRO A 178 -8.72 18.03 -3.07
C PRO A 178 -8.63 18.80 -1.74
N LEU A 179 -7.64 18.53 -0.91
CA LEU A 179 -7.46 19.24 0.37
C LEU A 179 -7.20 20.73 0.19
N THR A 180 -6.61 21.19 -0.93
CA THR A 180 -6.51 22.62 -1.23
C THR A 180 -7.89 23.27 -1.32
N VAL A 181 -8.88 22.55 -1.87
CA VAL A 181 -10.28 23.01 -1.98
C VAL A 181 -10.92 23.05 -0.60
N VAL A 182 -10.84 21.95 0.16
CA VAL A 182 -11.41 21.85 1.51
C VAL A 182 -10.84 22.94 2.42
N GLY A 183 -9.52 23.12 2.44
CA GLY A 183 -8.84 24.16 3.23
C GLY A 183 -9.13 25.61 2.77
N ALA A 184 -9.49 25.82 1.49
CA ALA A 184 -9.90 27.12 0.98
C ALA A 184 -11.34 27.47 1.37
N VAL A 185 -12.24 26.48 1.39
CA VAL A 185 -13.67 26.63 1.74
C VAL A 185 -13.87 26.68 3.25
N ARG A 186 -13.09 25.89 4.02
CA ARG A 186 -13.17 25.78 5.50
C ARG A 186 -14.59 25.44 5.98
N PRO A 187 -15.18 24.35 5.51
CA PRO A 187 -16.54 24.00 5.87
C PRO A 187 -16.62 23.64 7.35
N VAL A 188 -17.78 23.89 7.97
CA VAL A 188 -18.07 23.43 9.33
C VAL A 188 -19.48 22.83 9.35
N ARG A 189 -19.58 21.55 9.70
CA ARG A 189 -20.82 20.84 9.96
C ARG A 189 -20.74 20.17 11.33
N PRO A 190 -21.30 20.80 12.40
CA PRO A 190 -21.10 20.33 13.76
C PRO A 190 -21.60 18.89 13.99
N LEU A 191 -20.82 18.12 14.75
CA LEU A 191 -21.27 16.82 15.27
C LEU A 191 -22.38 17.03 16.32
N PRO A 192 -23.27 16.06 16.50
CA PRO A 192 -24.34 16.13 17.51
C PRO A 192 -23.86 15.96 18.96
N PHE A 193 -22.55 15.86 19.20
CA PHE A 193 -21.92 15.69 20.51
C PHE A 193 -20.60 16.46 20.61
N GLU A 194 -20.17 16.73 21.86
CA GLU A 194 -18.85 17.33 22.15
C GLU A 194 -17.77 16.23 22.26
N LEU A 195 -16.49 16.63 22.22
CA LEU A 195 -15.30 15.77 22.35
C LEU A 195 -14.34 16.30 23.42
N ASP A 196 -14.86 17.04 24.41
CA ASP A 196 -14.04 17.66 25.47
C ASP A 196 -13.21 16.63 26.23
N GLU A 197 -13.74 15.40 26.34
CA GLU A 197 -13.07 14.28 26.97
C GLU A 197 -11.78 13.82 26.27
N LEU A 198 -11.50 14.30 25.06
CA LEU A 198 -10.28 13.98 24.30
C LEU A 198 -9.17 15.04 24.46
N TYR A 199 -9.48 16.16 25.12
CA TYR A 199 -8.51 17.23 25.33
C TYR A 199 -7.83 17.10 26.69
N PRO A 200 -6.50 17.29 26.79
CA PRO A 200 -5.83 17.32 28.09
C PRO A 200 -6.14 18.59 28.86
N ASP A 201 -6.08 18.51 30.18
CA ASP A 201 -6.28 19.65 31.10
C ASP A 201 -5.06 20.58 31.16
N TYR A 202 -4.08 20.43 30.29
CA TYR A 202 -2.84 21.19 30.22
C TYR A 202 -2.51 21.63 28.80
N ASP A 203 -1.77 22.73 28.65
CA ASP A 203 -1.29 23.17 27.34
C ASP A 203 -0.26 22.18 26.78
N VAL A 204 -0.55 21.61 25.62
CA VAL A 204 0.39 20.72 24.92
C VAL A 204 1.48 21.57 24.27
N PRO A 205 2.76 21.38 24.62
CA PRO A 205 3.86 22.12 24.00
C PRO A 205 3.92 21.85 22.49
N ARG A 206 3.76 22.88 21.68
CA ARG A 206 3.96 22.75 20.24
C ARG A 206 5.45 22.52 19.96
N PRO A 207 5.84 21.51 19.14
CA PRO A 207 7.23 21.32 18.81
C PRO A 207 7.77 22.55 18.08
N THR A 208 8.69 23.26 18.71
CA THR A 208 9.43 24.36 18.09
C THR A 208 10.52 23.76 17.20
N ARG A 209 10.22 23.54 15.94
CA ARG A 209 11.22 23.20 14.95
C ARG A 209 12.07 24.44 14.65
N THR A 210 13.35 24.38 14.94
CA THR A 210 14.26 25.53 14.89
C THR A 210 15.35 25.46 13.82
N THR A 211 15.23 24.55 12.84
CA THR A 211 16.19 24.45 11.72
C THR A 211 15.86 25.43 10.61
N GLY A 212 16.84 25.85 9.79
CA GLY A 212 16.67 26.94 8.81
C GLY A 212 15.49 26.75 7.84
N TRP A 213 15.24 25.55 7.33
CA TRP A 213 14.10 25.26 6.46
C TRP A 213 12.77 25.25 7.21
N ASP A 214 12.73 24.75 8.43
CA ASP A 214 11.51 24.72 9.25
C ASP A 214 11.05 26.13 9.59
N ALA A 215 12.00 27.05 9.90
CA ALA A 215 11.70 28.47 10.09
C ALA A 215 11.18 29.13 8.81
N ALA A 216 11.73 28.78 7.64
CA ALA A 216 11.26 29.29 6.37
C ALA A 216 9.83 28.81 6.04
N PHE A 217 9.51 27.54 6.30
CA PHE A 217 8.16 27.00 6.11
C PHE A 217 7.16 27.56 7.11
N GLN A 218 7.55 27.79 8.36
CA GLN A 218 6.70 28.48 9.34
C GLN A 218 6.41 29.92 8.92
N ALA A 219 7.40 30.65 8.38
CA ALA A 219 7.20 31.99 7.86
C ALA A 219 6.28 31.98 6.63
N LEU A 220 6.45 31.02 5.74
CA LEU A 220 5.58 30.82 4.58
C LEU A 220 4.14 30.52 5.02
N ASP A 221 3.94 29.61 5.97
CA ASP A 221 2.62 29.27 6.48
C ASP A 221 1.92 30.48 7.11
N LYS A 222 2.63 31.29 7.91
CA LYS A 222 2.10 32.56 8.41
C LYS A 222 1.67 33.51 7.30
N ALA A 223 2.48 33.63 6.24
CA ALA A 223 2.13 34.46 5.08
C ALA A 223 0.90 33.91 4.35
N LEU A 224 0.79 32.60 4.23
CA LEU A 224 -0.36 31.92 3.63
C LEU A 224 -1.63 32.11 4.48
N HIS A 225 -1.55 32.10 5.81
CA HIS A 225 -2.67 32.43 6.69
C HIS A 225 -3.16 33.87 6.48
N ILE A 226 -2.24 34.85 6.32
CA ILE A 226 -2.61 36.24 6.00
C ILE A 226 -3.31 36.29 4.64
N TYR A 227 -2.76 35.62 3.64
CA TYR A 227 -3.37 35.53 2.29
C TYR A 227 -4.74 34.86 2.32
N GLN A 228 -4.90 33.78 3.08
CA GLN A 228 -6.16 33.03 3.21
C GLN A 228 -7.30 33.89 3.76
N ARG A 229 -7.00 34.84 4.65
CA ARG A 229 -8.01 35.77 5.19
C ARG A 229 -8.51 36.78 4.14
N ARG A 230 -7.68 37.14 3.15
CA ARG A 230 -8.02 38.10 2.07
C ARG A 230 -7.42 37.67 0.74
N PRO A 231 -7.87 36.56 0.16
CA PRO A 231 -7.31 36.06 -1.09
C PRO A 231 -7.71 36.95 -2.28
N ALA A 232 -6.88 36.97 -3.31
CA ALA A 232 -7.20 37.58 -4.60
C ALA A 232 -8.37 36.82 -5.27
N LYS A 233 -9.59 37.29 -5.10
CA LYS A 233 -10.84 36.57 -5.44
C LYS A 233 -10.88 35.97 -6.84
N ALA A 234 -10.34 36.68 -7.85
CA ALA A 234 -10.32 36.21 -9.23
C ALA A 234 -9.34 35.03 -9.40
N VAL A 235 -8.15 35.12 -8.80
CA VAL A 235 -7.11 34.07 -8.81
C VAL A 235 -7.61 32.85 -8.05
N ARG A 236 -8.16 33.02 -6.85
CA ARG A 236 -8.73 31.94 -6.04
C ARG A 236 -9.83 31.18 -6.80
N ARG A 237 -10.76 31.88 -7.44
CA ARG A 237 -11.81 31.22 -8.25
C ARG A 237 -11.25 30.45 -9.44
N ALA A 238 -10.21 30.98 -10.10
CA ALA A 238 -9.56 30.28 -11.20
C ALA A 238 -8.80 29.03 -10.69
N ALA A 239 -8.13 29.14 -9.53
CA ALA A 239 -7.43 28.02 -8.89
C ALA A 239 -8.39 26.89 -8.49
N LEU A 240 -9.51 27.23 -7.85
CA LEU A 240 -10.54 26.26 -7.47
C LEU A 240 -11.15 25.55 -8.69
N ARG A 241 -11.43 26.28 -9.78
CA ARG A 241 -11.88 25.64 -11.03
C ARG A 241 -10.83 24.70 -11.59
N ARG A 242 -9.56 25.11 -11.62
CA ARG A 242 -8.47 24.26 -12.10
C ARG A 242 -8.28 23.01 -11.23
N ALA A 243 -8.47 23.12 -9.91
CA ALA A 243 -8.46 21.99 -9.01
C ALA A 243 -9.63 21.03 -9.28
N ALA A 244 -10.85 21.57 -9.48
CA ALA A 244 -12.02 20.78 -9.85
C ALA A 244 -11.80 20.03 -11.17
N ASP A 245 -11.35 20.73 -12.22
CA ASP A 245 -11.06 20.13 -13.53
C ASP A 245 -10.01 19.01 -13.41
N TRP A 246 -8.98 19.23 -12.58
CA TRP A 246 -7.92 18.26 -12.33
C TRP A 246 -8.45 17.01 -11.61
N ILE A 247 -9.30 17.18 -10.59
CA ILE A 247 -9.95 16.09 -9.84
C ILE A 247 -10.86 15.29 -10.78
N ILE A 248 -11.74 15.97 -11.52
CA ILE A 248 -12.70 15.35 -12.44
C ILE A 248 -11.98 14.52 -13.52
N ALA A 249 -10.88 15.04 -14.07
CA ALA A 249 -10.12 14.35 -15.11
C ALA A 249 -9.40 13.07 -14.62
N ARG A 250 -9.41 12.81 -13.30
CA ARG A 250 -8.77 11.63 -12.68
C ARG A 250 -9.74 10.70 -12.00
N GLN A 251 -11.05 10.92 -12.19
CA GLN A 251 -12.02 9.90 -11.79
C GLN A 251 -11.95 8.73 -12.77
N GLU A 252 -11.67 7.56 -12.26
CA GLU A 252 -11.61 6.32 -13.03
C GLU A 252 -13.02 5.79 -13.35
N ARG A 253 -13.10 4.76 -14.20
CA ARG A 253 -14.39 4.19 -14.64
C ARG A 253 -15.20 3.61 -13.49
N ASP A 254 -14.54 3.03 -12.51
CA ASP A 254 -15.16 2.49 -11.29
C ASP A 254 -15.62 3.58 -10.31
N GLY A 255 -15.33 4.85 -10.60
CA GLY A 255 -15.65 6.00 -9.76
C GLY A 255 -14.57 6.40 -8.77
N SER A 256 -13.46 5.64 -8.71
CA SER A 256 -12.33 5.89 -7.80
C SER A 256 -11.47 7.08 -8.22
N TRP A 257 -10.58 7.46 -7.33
CA TRP A 257 -9.43 8.32 -7.58
C TRP A 257 -8.19 7.63 -7.02
N GLY A 258 -7.32 7.15 -7.91
CA GLY A 258 -6.08 6.46 -7.57
C GLY A 258 -6.24 5.12 -6.90
N GLY A 259 -7.41 4.51 -6.98
CA GLY A 259 -7.69 3.19 -6.43
C GLY A 259 -7.59 3.04 -4.92
N ILE A 260 -7.38 4.14 -4.17
CA ILE A 260 -7.23 4.13 -2.70
C ILE A 260 -8.21 5.10 -2.03
N GLN A 261 -8.64 4.77 -0.81
CA GLN A 261 -9.71 5.48 -0.09
C GLN A 261 -9.42 6.97 0.16
N PRO A 262 -8.24 7.44 0.67
CA PRO A 262 -8.07 8.85 1.03
C PRO A 262 -8.23 9.85 -0.14
N PRO A 263 -7.58 9.68 -1.30
CA PRO A 263 -7.84 10.54 -2.46
C PRO A 263 -9.30 10.59 -2.86
N TRP A 264 -9.99 9.47 -2.73
CA TRP A 264 -11.38 9.31 -3.10
C TRP A 264 -12.32 10.13 -2.20
N VAL A 265 -12.19 9.96 -0.89
CA VAL A 265 -12.97 10.67 0.10
C VAL A 265 -12.78 12.18 -0.02
N TYR A 266 -11.54 12.66 -0.09
CA TYR A 266 -11.27 14.09 -0.21
C TYR A 266 -11.69 14.66 -1.57
N SER A 267 -11.68 13.88 -2.66
CA SER A 267 -12.21 14.30 -3.96
C SER A 267 -13.72 14.49 -3.93
N LEU A 268 -14.46 13.57 -3.30
CA LEU A 268 -15.91 13.70 -3.09
C LEU A 268 -16.25 14.94 -2.27
N LEU A 269 -15.55 15.17 -1.16
CA LEU A 269 -15.71 16.37 -0.33
C LEU A 269 -15.43 17.65 -1.12
N ALA A 270 -14.31 17.71 -1.83
CA ALA A 270 -13.92 18.89 -2.59
C ALA A 270 -14.94 19.25 -3.68
N LEU A 271 -15.37 18.26 -4.45
CA LEU A 271 -16.37 18.48 -5.50
C LEU A 271 -17.73 18.88 -4.92
N HIS A 272 -18.17 18.24 -3.83
CA HIS A 272 -19.41 18.61 -3.14
C HIS A 272 -19.35 20.06 -2.64
N LEU A 273 -18.25 20.49 -2.04
CA LEU A 273 -18.04 21.86 -1.57
C LEU A 273 -18.00 22.90 -2.70
N LEU A 274 -17.64 22.49 -3.91
CA LEU A 274 -17.67 23.34 -5.11
C LEU A 274 -19.05 23.37 -5.79
N GLY A 275 -20.07 22.71 -5.22
CA GLY A 275 -21.45 22.76 -5.66
C GLY A 275 -21.88 21.60 -6.57
N TYR A 276 -21.08 20.53 -6.67
CA TYR A 276 -21.54 19.29 -7.29
C TYR A 276 -22.49 18.58 -6.30
N GLY A 277 -23.76 18.52 -6.63
CA GLY A 277 -24.80 17.89 -5.80
C GLY A 277 -24.60 16.38 -5.67
N LEU A 278 -25.27 15.79 -4.68
CA LEU A 278 -25.23 14.33 -4.47
C LEU A 278 -25.82 13.55 -5.66
N ASP A 279 -26.70 14.18 -6.44
CA ASP A 279 -27.29 13.65 -7.67
C ASP A 279 -26.37 13.81 -8.91
N HIS A 280 -25.27 14.52 -8.77
CA HIS A 280 -24.34 14.70 -9.88
C HIS A 280 -23.64 13.39 -10.25
N PRO A 281 -23.55 12.99 -11.53
CA PRO A 281 -23.02 11.68 -11.94
C PRO A 281 -21.60 11.36 -11.42
N ILE A 282 -20.75 12.37 -11.25
CA ILE A 282 -19.40 12.19 -10.71
C ILE A 282 -19.44 11.79 -9.23
N ILE A 283 -20.30 12.44 -8.43
CA ILE A 283 -20.47 12.13 -7.02
C ILE A 283 -21.10 10.75 -6.86
N GLN A 284 -22.15 10.46 -7.64
CA GLN A 284 -22.82 9.15 -7.59
C GLN A 284 -21.86 8.01 -7.92
N ARG A 285 -21.12 8.10 -9.04
CA ARG A 285 -20.10 7.07 -9.37
C ARG A 285 -19.07 6.88 -8.27
N GLY A 286 -18.63 7.98 -7.63
CA GLY A 286 -17.68 7.89 -6.52
C GLY A 286 -18.28 7.18 -5.30
N LEU A 287 -19.52 7.46 -4.93
CA LEU A 287 -20.21 6.79 -3.81
C LEU A 287 -20.49 5.31 -4.13
N ASP A 288 -20.95 5.00 -5.34
CA ASP A 288 -21.16 3.63 -5.80
C ASP A 288 -19.86 2.83 -5.85
N GLY A 289 -18.77 3.50 -6.18
CA GLY A 289 -17.44 2.92 -6.17
C GLY A 289 -16.99 2.52 -4.76
N LEU A 290 -17.12 3.41 -3.76
CA LEU A 290 -16.81 3.10 -2.36
C LEU A 290 -17.59 1.89 -1.85
N GLU A 291 -18.84 1.72 -2.30
CA GLU A 291 -19.62 0.55 -1.94
C GLU A 291 -19.04 -0.76 -2.51
N ARG A 292 -18.41 -0.73 -3.68
CA ARG A 292 -17.71 -1.90 -4.25
C ARG A 292 -16.42 -2.26 -3.51
N PHE A 293 -15.83 -1.33 -2.77
CA PHE A 293 -14.67 -1.56 -1.88
C PHE A 293 -15.09 -1.99 -0.47
N THR A 294 -16.41 -2.06 -0.22
CA THR A 294 -16.98 -2.45 1.07
C THR A 294 -17.16 -3.96 1.15
N ILE A 295 -16.60 -4.57 2.18
CA ILE A 295 -16.80 -5.96 2.55
C ILE A 295 -17.86 -6.02 3.65
N ARG A 296 -18.82 -6.96 3.51
CA ARG A 296 -19.88 -7.23 4.50
C ARG A 296 -19.89 -8.72 4.81
N ASP A 297 -19.63 -9.08 6.06
CA ASP A 297 -19.67 -10.45 6.54
C ASP A 297 -20.08 -10.50 8.04
N GLU A 298 -19.91 -11.65 8.68
CA GLU A 298 -20.22 -11.81 10.11
C GLU A 298 -19.39 -10.91 11.04
N LYS A 299 -18.22 -10.42 10.59
CA LYS A 299 -17.37 -9.49 11.34
C LYS A 299 -17.89 -8.05 11.29
N GLY A 300 -18.77 -7.74 10.35
CA GLY A 300 -19.34 -6.42 10.14
C GLY A 300 -19.05 -5.84 8.75
N ARG A 301 -19.19 -4.52 8.63
CA ARG A 301 -18.88 -3.74 7.43
C ARG A 301 -17.50 -3.10 7.56
N ARG A 302 -16.66 -3.28 6.55
CA ARG A 302 -15.33 -2.66 6.47
C ARG A 302 -14.95 -2.30 5.04
N LEU A 303 -14.08 -1.32 4.86
CA LEU A 303 -13.52 -0.95 3.57
C LEU A 303 -12.16 -1.56 3.36
N GLU A 304 -11.92 -2.08 2.16
CA GLU A 304 -10.56 -2.35 1.70
C GLU A 304 -9.83 -1.01 1.48
N ALA A 305 -8.54 -0.99 1.75
CA ALA A 305 -7.70 0.18 1.47
C ALA A 305 -7.63 0.49 -0.03
N CYS A 306 -7.47 -0.55 -0.81
CA CYS A 306 -7.41 -0.63 -2.27
C CYS A 306 -7.73 -2.07 -2.70
N GLN A 307 -7.71 -2.35 -3.99
CA GLN A 307 -7.92 -3.69 -4.54
C GLN A 307 -6.75 -4.03 -5.48
N SER A 308 -6.28 -5.29 -5.47
CA SER A 308 -5.07 -5.72 -6.15
C SER A 308 -5.28 -6.81 -7.22
N PRO A 309 -6.29 -6.71 -8.10
CA PRO A 309 -6.58 -7.80 -9.02
C PRO A 309 -5.47 -8.08 -10.02
N VAL A 310 -4.73 -7.07 -10.50
CA VAL A 310 -3.62 -7.28 -11.42
C VAL A 310 -2.45 -7.94 -10.69
N TRP A 311 -2.01 -7.36 -9.58
CA TRP A 311 -0.95 -7.88 -8.73
C TRP A 311 -1.23 -9.33 -8.27
N ASP A 312 -2.38 -9.58 -7.67
CA ASP A 312 -2.77 -10.89 -7.18
C ASP A 312 -2.86 -11.92 -8.29
N THR A 313 -3.35 -11.53 -9.48
CA THR A 313 -3.45 -12.43 -10.63
C THR A 313 -2.08 -12.84 -11.12
N VAL A 314 -1.14 -11.93 -11.30
CA VAL A 314 0.18 -12.27 -11.81
C VAL A 314 1.01 -13.06 -10.81
N LEU A 315 0.89 -12.76 -9.51
CA LEU A 315 1.49 -13.56 -8.44
C LEU A 315 0.89 -14.98 -8.40
N ALA A 316 -0.43 -15.14 -8.56
CA ALA A 316 -1.08 -16.45 -8.65
C ALA A 316 -0.61 -17.23 -9.88
N MET A 317 -0.49 -16.58 -11.05
CA MET A 317 0.07 -17.21 -12.26
C MET A 317 1.51 -17.69 -12.04
N ASN A 318 2.35 -16.87 -11.42
CA ASN A 318 3.73 -17.21 -11.11
C ASN A 318 3.81 -18.37 -10.11
N ALA A 319 3.03 -18.36 -9.04
CA ALA A 319 2.98 -19.41 -8.04
C ALA A 319 2.50 -20.75 -8.62
N LEU A 320 1.42 -20.74 -9.41
CA LEU A 320 0.91 -21.93 -10.08
C LEU A 320 1.93 -22.53 -11.06
N THR A 321 2.64 -21.69 -11.80
CA THR A 321 3.71 -22.11 -12.70
C THR A 321 4.90 -22.69 -11.91
N ASP A 322 5.28 -22.08 -10.79
CA ASP A 322 6.32 -22.60 -9.89
C ASP A 322 5.89 -23.95 -9.29
N ALA A 323 4.61 -24.14 -8.99
CA ALA A 323 4.03 -25.41 -8.54
C ALA A 323 3.86 -26.46 -9.66
N GLY A 324 4.38 -26.21 -10.87
CA GLY A 324 4.40 -27.16 -11.95
C GLY A 324 3.13 -27.21 -12.80
N LEU A 325 2.24 -26.22 -12.70
CA LEU A 325 1.08 -26.13 -13.60
C LEU A 325 1.57 -25.87 -15.04
N PRO A 326 1.12 -26.65 -16.04
CA PRO A 326 1.57 -26.45 -17.42
C PRO A 326 1.20 -25.09 -17.99
N ALA A 327 2.10 -24.47 -18.78
CA ALA A 327 1.93 -23.14 -19.37
C ALA A 327 0.63 -22.98 -20.21
N GLY A 328 0.09 -24.04 -20.78
CA GLY A 328 -1.18 -24.06 -21.52
C GLY A 328 -2.39 -24.51 -20.69
N HIS A 329 -2.30 -24.45 -19.35
CA HIS A 329 -3.44 -24.81 -18.50
C HIS A 329 -4.57 -23.75 -18.64
N PRO A 330 -5.86 -24.16 -18.77
CA PRO A 330 -6.97 -23.23 -19.01
C PRO A 330 -7.09 -22.09 -18.00
N ALA A 331 -6.73 -22.30 -16.73
CA ALA A 331 -6.71 -21.24 -15.73
C ALA A 331 -5.68 -20.15 -16.05
N LEU A 332 -4.47 -20.54 -16.48
CA LEU A 332 -3.41 -19.61 -16.87
C LEU A 332 -3.75 -18.87 -18.18
N GLU A 333 -4.38 -19.56 -19.14
CA GLU A 333 -4.84 -18.93 -20.39
C GLU A 333 -5.92 -17.87 -20.14
N ARG A 334 -6.90 -18.16 -19.26
CA ARG A 334 -7.93 -17.16 -18.87
C ARG A 334 -7.31 -15.96 -18.16
N ALA A 335 -6.37 -16.21 -17.24
CA ALA A 335 -5.69 -15.15 -16.51
C ALA A 335 -4.85 -14.26 -17.44
N ALA A 336 -4.06 -14.86 -18.33
CA ALA A 336 -3.29 -14.13 -19.34
C ALA A 336 -4.20 -13.27 -20.23
N GLY A 337 -5.33 -13.84 -20.68
CA GLY A 337 -6.31 -13.11 -21.48
C GLY A 337 -6.92 -11.93 -20.72
N TRP A 338 -7.19 -12.08 -19.42
CA TRP A 338 -7.68 -10.98 -18.58
C TRP A 338 -6.59 -9.90 -18.38
N VAL A 339 -5.40 -10.28 -17.92
CA VAL A 339 -4.27 -9.34 -17.72
C VAL A 339 -3.96 -8.54 -18.99
N ILE A 340 -3.96 -9.15 -20.17
CA ILE A 340 -3.72 -8.45 -21.44
C ILE A 340 -4.81 -7.41 -21.73
N ARG A 341 -6.05 -7.61 -21.29
CA ARG A 341 -7.13 -6.61 -21.44
C ARG A 341 -6.96 -5.41 -20.52
N GLU A 342 -6.37 -5.62 -19.34
CA GLU A 342 -6.10 -4.58 -18.34
C GLU A 342 -4.88 -3.69 -18.70
N GLU A 343 -4.20 -3.94 -19.82
CA GLU A 343 -3.11 -3.09 -20.29
C GLU A 343 -3.58 -1.63 -20.50
N VAL A 344 -2.92 -0.70 -19.83
CA VAL A 344 -3.19 0.74 -19.96
C VAL A 344 -2.67 1.26 -21.30
N LYS A 345 -3.58 1.74 -22.14
CA LYS A 345 -3.29 2.22 -23.51
C LYS A 345 -3.37 3.72 -23.68
N GLY A 346 -3.69 4.43 -22.61
CA GLY A 346 -3.79 5.89 -22.58
C GLY A 346 -2.62 6.55 -21.85
N PRO A 347 -2.45 7.87 -22.02
CA PRO A 347 -1.48 8.63 -21.22
C PRO A 347 -2.02 8.80 -19.79
N GLY A 348 -1.17 8.57 -18.79
CA GLY A 348 -1.43 8.86 -17.38
C GLY A 348 -0.53 9.99 -16.85
N ASP A 349 -0.54 10.18 -15.52
CA ASP A 349 0.25 11.21 -14.85
C ASP A 349 1.77 11.03 -15.02
N TRP A 350 2.24 9.78 -15.16
CA TRP A 350 3.62 9.44 -15.48
C TRP A 350 4.15 10.19 -16.74
N SER A 351 3.26 10.44 -17.71
CA SER A 351 3.60 11.13 -18.97
C SER A 351 4.02 12.59 -18.76
N VAL A 352 3.70 13.18 -17.63
CA VAL A 352 4.14 14.53 -17.26
C VAL A 352 5.67 14.62 -17.21
N ARG A 353 6.34 13.58 -16.74
CA ARG A 353 7.82 13.50 -16.71
C ARG A 353 8.42 12.75 -17.90
N ARG A 354 7.62 11.98 -18.61
CA ARG A 354 8.00 11.16 -19.77
C ARG A 354 7.04 11.38 -20.96
N PRO A 355 6.93 12.63 -21.50
CA PRO A 355 5.90 12.96 -22.48
C PRO A 355 6.03 12.23 -23.82
N GLU A 356 7.23 11.76 -24.17
CA GLU A 356 7.49 11.04 -25.42
C GLU A 356 7.39 9.51 -25.27
N LEU A 357 7.19 9.02 -24.05
CA LEU A 357 7.08 7.58 -23.79
C LEU A 357 5.67 7.10 -24.15
N PRO A 358 5.52 6.12 -25.06
CA PRO A 358 4.22 5.54 -25.34
C PRO A 358 3.70 4.72 -24.14
N PRO A 359 2.37 4.61 -23.95
CA PRO A 359 1.77 3.77 -22.91
C PRO A 359 2.05 2.29 -23.14
N GLY A 360 1.78 1.46 -22.13
CA GLY A 360 2.00 0.00 -22.19
C GLY A 360 2.26 -0.63 -20.83
N GLY A 361 1.97 0.05 -19.71
CA GLY A 361 2.05 -0.49 -18.36
C GLY A 361 0.71 -1.05 -17.88
N TRP A 362 0.70 -1.57 -16.65
CA TRP A 362 -0.48 -2.04 -15.93
C TRP A 362 -0.64 -1.31 -14.62
N ALA A 363 -1.89 -1.08 -14.22
CA ALA A 363 -2.22 -0.57 -12.92
C ALA A 363 -2.44 -1.73 -11.93
N PHE A 364 -2.34 -1.43 -10.65
CA PHE A 364 -2.54 -2.37 -9.55
C PHE A 364 -4.01 -2.81 -9.40
N GLU A 365 -4.94 -1.87 -9.59
CA GLU A 365 -6.38 -2.02 -9.40
C GLU A 365 -7.09 -2.43 -10.71
N PHE A 366 -8.42 -2.67 -10.63
CA PHE A 366 -9.29 -2.90 -11.80
C PHE A 366 -9.36 -1.67 -12.72
N ASP A 367 -9.45 -0.48 -12.15
CA ASP A 367 -9.53 0.80 -12.85
C ASP A 367 -8.65 1.83 -12.14
N ASN A 368 -7.43 2.03 -12.64
CA ASN A 368 -6.52 3.09 -12.21
C ASN A 368 -5.60 3.50 -13.37
N ASP A 369 -6.21 3.71 -14.54
CA ASP A 369 -5.53 3.94 -15.82
C ASP A 369 -4.65 5.21 -15.82
N CYS A 370 -4.95 6.17 -14.94
CA CYS A 370 -4.10 7.34 -14.75
C CYS A 370 -2.73 7.01 -14.12
N TYR A 371 -2.61 5.86 -13.45
CA TYR A 371 -1.47 5.49 -12.61
C TYR A 371 -1.01 4.03 -12.80
N PRO A 372 -0.67 3.62 -14.04
CA PRO A 372 0.05 2.35 -14.21
C PRO A 372 1.34 2.41 -13.43
N ASP A 373 1.76 1.29 -12.86
CA ASP A 373 2.98 1.22 -12.09
C ASP A 373 4.01 0.24 -12.65
N VAL A 374 5.25 0.47 -12.24
CA VAL A 374 6.42 -0.26 -12.74
C VAL A 374 6.47 -1.67 -12.14
N ASP A 375 6.01 -1.83 -10.90
CA ASP A 375 6.09 -3.10 -10.18
C ASP A 375 5.11 -4.13 -10.75
N ASP A 376 3.82 -3.73 -10.89
CA ASP A 376 2.82 -4.56 -11.56
C ASP A 376 3.23 -4.90 -13.00
N THR A 377 3.74 -3.90 -13.73
CA THR A 377 4.18 -4.13 -15.11
C THR A 377 5.32 -5.15 -15.18
N ALA A 378 6.26 -5.13 -14.22
CA ALA A 378 7.35 -6.09 -14.16
C ALA A 378 6.83 -7.52 -13.90
N GLU A 379 5.95 -7.69 -12.91
CA GLU A 379 5.36 -8.98 -12.58
C GLU A 379 4.45 -9.51 -13.71
N VAL A 380 3.70 -8.62 -14.39
CA VAL A 380 2.95 -8.98 -15.60
C VAL A 380 3.87 -9.52 -16.68
N VAL A 381 5.00 -8.87 -16.94
CA VAL A 381 5.99 -9.35 -17.94
C VAL A 381 6.52 -10.72 -17.54
N ILE A 382 6.86 -10.94 -16.25
CA ILE A 382 7.31 -12.25 -15.76
C ILE A 382 6.23 -13.32 -15.97
N ALA A 383 5.00 -13.04 -15.56
CA ALA A 383 3.89 -13.99 -15.63
C ALA A 383 3.53 -14.35 -17.08
N LEU A 384 3.38 -13.34 -17.95
CA LEU A 384 3.04 -13.56 -19.36
C LEU A 384 4.15 -14.28 -20.13
N ASN A 385 5.41 -14.10 -19.75
CA ASN A 385 6.54 -14.81 -20.36
C ASN A 385 6.53 -16.33 -20.07
N ARG A 386 5.80 -16.75 -19.05
CA ARG A 386 5.74 -18.15 -18.57
C ARG A 386 4.52 -18.93 -19.07
N VAL A 387 3.60 -18.27 -19.78
CA VAL A 387 2.35 -18.87 -20.25
C VAL A 387 2.25 -18.87 -21.77
N GLN A 388 1.39 -19.76 -22.32
CA GLN A 388 1.13 -19.83 -23.77
C GLN A 388 -0.15 -19.05 -24.08
N HIS A 389 0.02 -17.81 -24.58
CA HIS A 389 -1.11 -17.01 -25.04
C HIS A 389 -0.73 -16.21 -26.29
N PRO A 390 -1.54 -16.22 -27.37
CA PRO A 390 -1.15 -15.66 -28.69
C PRO A 390 -0.92 -14.13 -28.65
N LEU A 391 -1.50 -13.42 -27.70
CA LEU A 391 -1.36 -11.97 -27.56
C LEU A 391 -0.33 -11.56 -26.48
N ALA A 392 0.34 -12.52 -25.81
CA ALA A 392 1.28 -12.21 -24.74
C ALA A 392 2.50 -11.42 -25.25
N GLU A 393 3.13 -11.87 -26.33
CA GLU A 393 4.37 -11.25 -26.82
C GLU A 393 4.22 -9.76 -27.18
N PRO A 394 3.21 -9.34 -27.95
CA PRO A 394 3.02 -7.90 -28.20
C PRO A 394 2.75 -7.06 -26.93
N ALA A 395 2.07 -7.60 -25.92
CA ALA A 395 1.82 -6.93 -24.66
C ALA A 395 3.12 -6.81 -23.84
N ILE A 396 3.89 -7.89 -23.74
CA ILE A 396 5.21 -7.91 -23.09
C ILE A 396 6.14 -6.86 -23.72
N GLU A 397 6.23 -6.78 -25.07
CA GLU A 397 7.07 -5.79 -25.74
C GLU A 397 6.71 -4.36 -25.38
N ARG A 398 5.41 -4.04 -25.24
CA ARG A 398 4.97 -2.69 -24.82
C ARG A 398 5.30 -2.43 -23.36
N GLY A 399 5.05 -3.41 -22.46
CA GLY A 399 5.40 -3.32 -21.05
C GLY A 399 6.89 -3.09 -20.82
N VAL A 400 7.74 -3.89 -21.46
CA VAL A 400 9.21 -3.74 -21.40
C VAL A 400 9.64 -2.35 -21.88
N ARG A 401 9.05 -1.86 -22.97
CA ARG A 401 9.36 -0.50 -23.50
C ARG A 401 8.95 0.59 -22.51
N TRP A 402 7.76 0.47 -21.92
CA TRP A 402 7.25 1.42 -20.96
C TRP A 402 8.11 1.42 -19.68
N MET A 403 8.38 0.27 -19.07
CA MET A 403 9.28 0.15 -17.92
C MET A 403 10.66 0.77 -18.21
N ALA A 404 11.26 0.43 -19.36
CA ALA A 404 12.57 0.96 -19.74
C ALA A 404 12.59 2.51 -19.77
N GLY A 405 11.48 3.12 -20.17
CA GLY A 405 11.32 4.59 -20.18
C GLY A 405 11.10 5.21 -18.80
N MET A 406 10.68 4.41 -17.79
CA MET A 406 10.43 4.87 -16.44
C MET A 406 11.68 4.86 -15.54
N VAL A 407 12.84 4.44 -16.05
CA VAL A 407 14.09 4.48 -15.29
C VAL A 407 14.40 5.87 -14.78
N SER A 408 14.79 5.98 -13.51
CA SER A 408 15.28 7.21 -12.91
C SER A 408 16.73 7.50 -13.30
N LYS A 409 17.17 8.75 -13.16
CA LYS A 409 18.53 9.19 -13.57
C LYS A 409 19.66 8.44 -12.87
N ASP A 410 19.43 7.98 -11.64
CA ASP A 410 20.39 7.21 -10.87
C ASP A 410 20.47 5.73 -11.29
N GLY A 411 19.50 5.25 -12.08
CA GLY A 411 19.44 3.89 -12.60
C GLY A 411 18.46 2.97 -11.86
N GLY A 412 17.84 3.42 -10.76
CA GLY A 412 16.80 2.71 -10.05
C GLY A 412 15.39 3.05 -10.58
N PHE A 413 14.38 2.37 -10.04
CA PHE A 413 12.98 2.52 -10.40
C PHE A 413 12.11 2.83 -9.19
N GLY A 414 11.29 3.89 -9.29
CA GLY A 414 10.12 4.11 -8.43
C GLY A 414 8.92 3.38 -8.99
N ALA A 415 7.85 3.23 -8.20
CA ALA A 415 6.67 2.50 -8.63
C ALA A 415 5.86 3.26 -9.69
N PHE A 416 5.58 4.56 -9.49
CA PHE A 416 4.65 5.33 -10.34
C PHE A 416 5.32 6.45 -11.13
N ASP A 417 6.34 7.08 -10.57
CA ASP A 417 6.93 8.29 -11.13
C ASP A 417 8.45 8.18 -11.29
N ALA A 418 8.96 8.39 -12.49
CA ALA A 418 10.40 8.52 -12.68
C ALA A 418 10.92 9.83 -12.07
N ASP A 419 12.11 9.78 -11.45
CA ASP A 419 12.78 10.95 -10.87
C ASP A 419 11.97 11.70 -9.80
N ASN A 420 11.07 11.02 -9.07
CA ASN A 420 10.30 11.62 -7.97
C ASN A 420 11.10 11.56 -6.66
N THR A 421 12.16 12.37 -6.58
CA THR A 421 13.19 12.29 -5.52
C THR A 421 13.36 13.58 -4.73
N ARG A 422 12.42 14.54 -4.85
CA ARG A 422 12.56 15.86 -4.23
C ARG A 422 12.21 15.82 -2.74
N THR A 423 13.17 15.52 -1.89
CA THR A 423 13.02 15.39 -0.43
C THR A 423 12.51 16.66 0.28
N LEU A 424 12.55 17.83 -0.38
CA LEU A 424 11.99 19.07 0.18
C LEU A 424 10.49 18.94 0.49
N CYS A 425 9.75 18.12 -0.27
CA CYS A 425 8.33 17.85 -0.05
C CYS A 425 8.04 17.27 1.34
N ARG A 426 8.94 16.43 1.87
CA ARG A 426 8.82 15.82 3.21
C ARG A 426 8.87 16.81 4.38
N ARG A 427 9.31 18.07 4.12
CA ARG A 427 9.48 19.10 5.15
C ARG A 427 8.29 20.04 5.28
N LEU A 428 7.28 19.88 4.43
CA LEU A 428 6.09 20.72 4.50
C LEU A 428 5.27 20.41 5.76
N PRO A 429 4.69 21.42 6.42
CA PRO A 429 3.99 21.24 7.69
C PRO A 429 2.78 20.28 7.65
N PHE A 430 2.20 20.07 6.47
CA PHE A 430 1.07 19.14 6.27
C PHE A 430 1.50 17.72 5.86
N CYS A 431 2.81 17.47 5.67
CA CYS A 431 3.34 16.16 5.29
C CYS A 431 3.81 15.40 6.54
N ASP A 432 2.93 15.19 7.51
CA ASP A 432 3.15 14.39 8.72
C ASP A 432 2.52 12.98 8.61
N PHE A 433 2.19 12.56 7.39
CA PHE A 433 1.58 11.28 7.07
C PHE A 433 2.48 10.49 6.12
N GLY A 434 3.31 9.63 6.62
CA GLY A 434 4.09 8.71 5.81
C GLY A 434 4.95 9.35 4.71
N GLU A 435 5.09 8.66 3.58
CA GLU A 435 5.94 9.09 2.47
C GLU A 435 5.13 9.86 1.42
N VAL A 436 5.64 11.00 1.01
CA VAL A 436 4.98 11.91 0.04
C VAL A 436 5.66 11.96 -1.32
N ILE A 437 6.76 11.23 -1.51
CA ILE A 437 7.48 11.08 -2.78
C ILE A 437 7.67 9.60 -3.12
N ASP A 438 7.95 9.32 -4.39
CA ASP A 438 8.15 7.97 -4.93
C ASP A 438 9.59 7.79 -5.44
N PRO A 439 10.58 7.71 -4.54
CA PRO A 439 11.96 7.48 -4.94
C PRO A 439 12.17 6.04 -5.41
N PRO A 440 13.21 5.77 -6.21
CA PRO A 440 13.61 4.41 -6.53
C PRO A 440 13.77 3.54 -5.27
N SER A 441 13.30 2.29 -5.35
CA SER A 441 13.36 1.32 -4.27
C SER A 441 13.98 -0.01 -4.73
N ALA A 442 14.47 -0.80 -3.78
CA ALA A 442 15.20 -2.02 -4.08
C ALA A 442 14.29 -3.11 -4.64
N ASP A 443 13.08 -3.26 -4.08
CA ASP A 443 12.06 -4.20 -4.50
C ASP A 443 11.59 -3.93 -5.93
N VAL A 444 11.08 -2.72 -6.25
CA VAL A 444 10.64 -2.35 -7.61
C VAL A 444 11.79 -2.48 -8.62
N THR A 445 12.99 -2.02 -8.26
CA THR A 445 14.16 -2.14 -9.14
C THR A 445 14.53 -3.61 -9.39
N ALA A 446 14.37 -4.48 -8.38
CA ALA A 446 14.64 -5.91 -8.49
C ALA A 446 13.64 -6.59 -9.45
N HIS A 447 12.34 -6.34 -9.31
CA HIS A 447 11.33 -6.95 -10.18
C HIS A 447 11.55 -6.53 -11.64
N VAL A 448 11.90 -5.26 -11.91
CA VAL A 448 12.29 -4.83 -13.27
C VAL A 448 13.53 -5.57 -13.78
N VAL A 449 14.56 -5.75 -12.96
CA VAL A 449 15.78 -6.48 -13.33
C VAL A 449 15.44 -7.95 -13.65
N GLU A 450 14.61 -8.60 -12.83
CA GLU A 450 14.18 -9.98 -13.03
C GLU A 450 13.35 -10.12 -14.31
N ALA A 451 12.35 -9.25 -14.52
CA ALA A 451 11.52 -9.23 -15.72
C ALA A 451 12.36 -9.09 -17.00
N MET A 452 13.30 -8.17 -17.01
CA MET A 452 14.17 -7.94 -18.17
C MET A 452 15.19 -9.07 -18.37
N ALA A 453 15.69 -9.68 -17.29
CA ALA A 453 16.58 -10.84 -17.37
C ALA A 453 15.87 -12.05 -18.00
N HIS A 454 14.62 -12.30 -17.65
CA HIS A 454 13.77 -13.33 -18.28
C HIS A 454 13.47 -13.05 -19.75
N ARG A 455 13.69 -11.83 -20.23
CA ARG A 455 13.60 -11.42 -21.65
C ARG A 455 14.98 -11.38 -22.35
N GLU A 456 15.98 -12.08 -21.80
CA GLU A 456 17.36 -12.12 -22.33
C GLU A 456 18.04 -10.74 -22.42
N MET A 457 17.58 -9.77 -21.62
CA MET A 457 18.09 -8.40 -21.62
C MET A 457 19.14 -8.14 -20.52
N ALA A 458 19.62 -9.18 -19.82
CA ALA A 458 20.57 -9.05 -18.71
C ALA A 458 21.85 -8.24 -19.09
N ASP A 459 22.29 -8.37 -20.34
CA ASP A 459 23.46 -7.65 -20.85
C ASP A 459 23.19 -6.21 -21.31
N SER A 460 21.94 -5.75 -21.32
CA SER A 460 21.60 -4.38 -21.71
C SER A 460 22.21 -3.35 -20.75
N LEU A 461 22.49 -2.14 -21.27
CA LEU A 461 22.99 -1.04 -20.45
C LEU A 461 22.03 -0.67 -19.30
N LEU A 462 20.72 -0.78 -19.56
CA LEU A 462 19.67 -0.48 -18.60
C LEU A 462 19.75 -1.43 -17.39
N VAL A 463 19.75 -2.75 -17.64
CA VAL A 463 19.84 -3.76 -16.58
C VAL A 463 21.18 -3.63 -15.83
N LYS A 464 22.30 -3.44 -16.52
CA LYS A 464 23.60 -3.22 -15.88
C LYS A 464 23.60 -2.00 -14.95
N ARG A 465 22.91 -0.91 -15.31
CA ARG A 465 22.76 0.26 -14.44
C ARG A 465 21.87 -0.05 -13.23
N ALA A 466 20.75 -0.73 -13.43
CA ALA A 466 19.82 -1.13 -12.36
C ALA A 466 20.49 -2.11 -11.37
N VAL A 467 21.21 -3.10 -11.88
CA VAL A 467 22.06 -3.98 -11.04
C VAL A 467 23.09 -3.16 -10.26
N GLY A 468 23.79 -2.22 -10.91
CA GLY A 468 24.73 -1.33 -10.23
C GLY A 468 24.08 -0.45 -9.15
N TRP A 469 22.82 -0.09 -9.33
CA TRP A 469 22.02 0.61 -8.32
C TRP A 469 21.70 -0.32 -7.14
N LEU A 470 21.22 -1.55 -7.40
CA LEU A 470 20.92 -2.55 -6.36
C LEU A 470 22.14 -2.91 -5.51
N LEU A 471 23.32 -3.07 -6.15
CA LEU A 471 24.57 -3.34 -5.44
C LEU A 471 24.96 -2.21 -4.48
N LYS A 472 24.63 -0.96 -4.80
CA LYS A 472 24.89 0.20 -3.93
C LYS A 472 23.83 0.36 -2.84
N ALA A 473 22.62 -0.14 -3.07
CA ALA A 473 21.52 -0.07 -2.14
C ALA A 473 21.57 -1.15 -1.05
N GLN A 474 22.51 -2.14 -1.15
CA GLN A 474 22.68 -3.12 -0.10
C GLN A 474 23.08 -2.46 1.22
N GLU A 475 22.38 -2.82 2.28
CA GLU A 475 22.64 -2.34 3.62
C GLU A 475 23.93 -2.95 4.19
N PRO A 476 24.60 -2.31 5.17
CA PRO A 476 25.87 -2.80 5.72
C PRO A 476 25.81 -4.19 6.35
N ASP A 477 24.63 -4.67 6.75
CA ASP A 477 24.41 -6.00 7.32
C ASP A 477 24.18 -7.09 6.27
N GLY A 478 24.08 -6.72 4.99
CA GLY A 478 23.86 -7.61 3.84
C GLY A 478 22.44 -7.65 3.31
N SER A 479 21.47 -7.01 3.99
CA SER A 479 20.06 -6.97 3.58
C SER A 479 19.77 -5.83 2.59
N TRP A 480 18.51 -5.78 2.09
CA TRP A 480 17.95 -4.64 1.39
C TRP A 480 16.64 -4.20 2.04
N PHE A 481 16.44 -2.89 2.11
CA PHE A 481 15.19 -2.29 2.53
C PHE A 481 14.10 -2.55 1.48
N GLY A 482 12.96 -3.13 1.92
CA GLY A 482 11.76 -3.33 1.12
C GLY A 482 10.77 -2.18 1.35
N ARG A 483 10.36 -1.51 0.28
CA ARG A 483 9.42 -0.40 0.38
C ARG A 483 7.96 -0.86 0.45
N TRP A 484 7.58 -1.82 -0.39
CA TRP A 484 6.20 -2.25 -0.56
C TRP A 484 5.82 -3.50 0.22
N GLY A 485 6.80 -4.23 0.70
CA GLY A 485 6.63 -5.39 1.58
C GLY A 485 7.54 -5.31 2.80
N ALA A 486 7.15 -5.97 3.89
CA ALA A 486 7.78 -5.92 5.20
C ALA A 486 8.99 -6.86 5.31
N ASN A 487 10.03 -6.27 5.59
CA ASN A 487 10.74 -5.06 5.20
C ASN A 487 12.07 -5.51 4.59
N HIS A 488 13.09 -5.78 5.43
CA HIS A 488 14.39 -6.30 4.94
C HIS A 488 14.29 -7.76 4.47
N VAL A 489 13.39 -8.57 5.07
CA VAL A 489 13.12 -9.94 4.57
C VAL A 489 12.52 -9.88 3.17
N TYR A 490 11.57 -9.00 2.91
CA TYR A 490 10.98 -8.82 1.57
C TYR A 490 11.98 -8.26 0.58
N GLY A 491 12.66 -7.15 0.91
CA GLY A 491 13.63 -6.51 0.01
C GLY A 491 14.77 -7.46 -0.36
N THR A 492 15.28 -8.24 0.61
CA THR A 492 16.29 -9.26 0.33
C THR A 492 15.70 -10.42 -0.48
N GLY A 493 14.46 -10.80 -0.17
CA GLY A 493 13.68 -11.82 -0.89
C GLY A 493 13.48 -11.51 -2.37
N SER A 494 13.33 -10.24 -2.72
CA SER A 494 13.16 -9.76 -4.10
C SER A 494 14.50 -9.56 -4.83
N VAL A 495 15.49 -8.95 -4.15
CA VAL A 495 16.75 -8.56 -4.79
C VAL A 495 17.65 -9.75 -5.12
N VAL A 496 17.74 -10.76 -4.25
CA VAL A 496 18.63 -11.92 -4.51
C VAL A 496 18.22 -12.68 -5.77
N PRO A 497 16.93 -13.09 -5.97
CA PRO A 497 16.51 -13.74 -7.22
C PRO A 497 16.79 -12.89 -8.47
N ALA A 498 16.51 -11.59 -8.41
CA ALA A 498 16.73 -10.67 -9.51
C ALA A 498 18.22 -10.56 -9.91
N LEU A 499 19.11 -10.44 -8.92
CA LEU A 499 20.57 -10.39 -9.18
C LEU A 499 21.08 -11.70 -9.79
N ILE A 500 20.58 -12.85 -9.31
CA ILE A 500 20.93 -14.17 -9.86
C ILE A 500 20.41 -14.29 -11.30
N ALA A 501 19.17 -13.90 -11.58
CA ALA A 501 18.59 -13.88 -12.93
C ALA A 501 19.39 -12.99 -13.89
N ALA A 502 19.92 -11.87 -13.39
CA ALA A 502 20.81 -10.97 -14.14
C ALA A 502 22.26 -11.47 -14.28
N GLY A 503 22.58 -12.69 -13.82
CA GLY A 503 23.88 -13.33 -13.98
C GLY A 503 24.92 -12.99 -12.89
N VAL A 504 24.51 -12.38 -11.77
CA VAL A 504 25.38 -12.23 -10.60
C VAL A 504 25.59 -13.61 -9.97
N ARG A 505 26.84 -14.06 -9.89
CA ARG A 505 27.14 -15.40 -9.40
C ARG A 505 26.89 -15.55 -7.90
N PRO A 506 26.39 -16.70 -7.41
CA PRO A 506 26.09 -16.96 -5.99
C PRO A 506 27.28 -16.74 -5.04
N GLU A 507 28.52 -16.92 -5.52
CA GLU A 507 29.73 -16.77 -4.69
C GLU A 507 30.15 -15.31 -4.46
N LYS A 508 29.50 -14.37 -5.13
CA LYS A 508 29.82 -12.94 -4.93
C LYS A 508 29.48 -12.50 -3.50
N PRO A 509 30.31 -11.65 -2.88
CA PRO A 509 30.08 -11.16 -1.52
C PRO A 509 28.65 -10.64 -1.31
N VAL A 510 28.12 -9.84 -2.23
CA VAL A 510 26.76 -9.28 -2.17
C VAL A 510 25.67 -10.35 -1.97
N ILE A 511 25.79 -11.51 -2.62
CA ILE A 511 24.87 -12.62 -2.45
C ILE A 511 25.16 -13.39 -1.16
N ARG A 512 26.45 -13.64 -0.85
CA ARG A 512 26.84 -14.36 0.37
C ARG A 512 26.47 -13.61 1.64
N ASP A 513 26.62 -12.29 1.65
CA ASP A 513 26.22 -11.44 2.79
C ASP A 513 24.69 -11.48 3.01
N ALA A 514 23.91 -11.49 1.92
CA ALA A 514 22.44 -11.61 1.98
C ALA A 514 22.00 -12.99 2.50
N VAL A 515 22.59 -14.06 1.99
CA VAL A 515 22.35 -15.43 2.48
C VAL A 515 22.67 -15.52 3.97
N ALA A 516 23.85 -15.05 4.38
CA ALA A 516 24.26 -15.05 5.78
C ALA A 516 23.32 -14.20 6.66
N TRP A 517 22.78 -13.10 6.12
CA TRP A 517 21.80 -12.28 6.84
C TRP A 517 20.49 -13.07 7.06
N LEU A 518 19.94 -13.70 6.03
CA LEU A 518 18.74 -14.53 6.13
C LEU A 518 18.93 -15.68 7.12
N GLU A 519 20.05 -16.40 7.03
CA GLU A 519 20.34 -17.52 7.94
C GLU A 519 20.43 -17.07 9.41
N ARG A 520 21.04 -15.91 9.68
CA ARG A 520 21.12 -15.34 11.05
C ARG A 520 19.77 -14.91 11.62
N HIS A 521 18.80 -14.55 10.75
CA HIS A 521 17.47 -14.08 11.16
C HIS A 521 16.41 -15.18 11.08
N GLN A 522 16.77 -16.41 10.72
CA GLN A 522 15.87 -17.56 10.85
C GLN A 522 15.53 -17.78 12.33
N ARG A 523 14.27 -17.88 12.64
CA ARG A 523 13.78 -18.07 13.99
C ARG A 523 13.98 -19.52 14.46
N ASP A 524 13.89 -19.73 15.78
CA ASP A 524 14.04 -21.07 16.40
C ASP A 524 13.00 -22.06 15.88
N ASP A 525 11.80 -21.58 15.53
CA ASP A 525 10.73 -22.41 14.95
C ASP A 525 10.98 -22.79 13.48
N GLY A 526 12.00 -22.25 12.85
CA GLY A 526 12.39 -22.52 11.46
C GLY A 526 11.84 -21.56 10.41
N GLY A 527 10.90 -20.67 10.78
CA GLY A 527 10.35 -19.64 9.89
C GLY A 527 11.13 -18.33 9.90
N TRP A 528 10.63 -17.36 9.16
CA TRP A 528 11.09 -15.97 9.19
C TRP A 528 9.92 -15.03 9.45
N GLY A 529 10.22 -13.93 10.13
CA GLY A 529 9.25 -12.88 10.41
C GLY A 529 9.93 -11.57 10.76
N GLU A 530 9.35 -10.48 10.27
CA GLU A 530 9.81 -9.13 10.54
C GLU A 530 8.60 -8.24 10.86
N ASP A 531 8.69 -7.57 12.01
CA ASP A 531 7.64 -6.65 12.47
C ASP A 531 7.72 -5.32 11.71
N LEU A 532 6.57 -4.71 11.47
CA LEU A 532 6.45 -3.42 10.77
C LEU A 532 7.10 -2.24 11.51
N ARG A 533 7.41 -2.41 12.80
CA ARG A 533 8.26 -1.46 13.54
C ARG A 533 9.64 -1.27 12.91
N SER A 534 10.12 -2.22 12.12
CA SER A 534 11.39 -2.12 11.39
C SER A 534 11.45 -0.94 10.42
N TYR A 535 10.31 -0.42 9.97
CA TYR A 535 10.25 0.80 9.17
C TYR A 535 10.64 2.08 9.92
N ARG A 536 10.54 2.07 11.25
CA ARG A 536 10.90 3.21 12.12
C ARG A 536 12.13 2.96 12.98
N ASP A 537 12.37 1.72 13.36
CA ASP A 537 13.46 1.29 14.23
C ASP A 537 14.16 0.06 13.65
N ARG A 538 15.37 0.27 13.15
CA ARG A 538 16.18 -0.78 12.52
C ARG A 538 16.50 -1.97 13.44
N SER A 539 16.40 -1.83 14.75
CA SER A 539 16.59 -2.95 15.68
C SER A 539 15.56 -4.08 15.48
N TRP A 540 14.46 -3.79 14.77
CA TRP A 540 13.44 -4.75 14.38
C TRP A 540 13.69 -5.42 13.02
N ALA A 541 14.75 -5.05 12.28
CA ALA A 541 15.07 -5.64 10.98
C ALA A 541 15.28 -7.16 11.13
N GLY A 542 14.49 -7.95 10.42
CA GLY A 542 14.51 -9.41 10.50
C GLY A 542 13.94 -10.00 11.81
N HIS A 543 13.31 -9.18 12.66
CA HIS A 543 12.75 -9.63 13.94
C HIS A 543 11.23 -9.42 13.99
N GLY A 544 10.51 -10.51 14.22
CA GLY A 544 9.05 -10.55 14.31
C GLY A 544 8.55 -11.98 14.50
N ALA A 545 7.25 -12.19 14.59
CA ALA A 545 6.64 -13.52 14.54
C ALA A 545 6.83 -14.11 13.13
N SER A 546 7.09 -15.43 13.03
CA SER A 546 7.19 -16.11 11.74
C SER A 546 5.85 -16.05 11.00
N THR A 547 5.88 -15.66 9.73
CA THR A 547 4.71 -15.62 8.85
C THR A 547 4.92 -16.49 7.60
N ALA A 548 3.84 -16.89 6.96
CA ALA A 548 3.91 -17.74 5.78
C ALA A 548 4.54 -17.03 4.60
N SER A 549 4.15 -15.77 4.36
CA SER A 549 4.70 -14.95 3.27
C SER A 549 6.19 -14.62 3.47
N GLN A 550 6.59 -14.19 4.69
CA GLN A 550 7.99 -13.82 4.95
C GLN A 550 8.91 -15.04 4.97
N THR A 551 8.42 -16.18 5.48
CA THR A 551 9.15 -17.45 5.38
C THR A 551 9.37 -17.83 3.93
N ALA A 552 8.36 -17.67 3.08
CA ALA A 552 8.47 -17.95 1.66
C ALA A 552 9.44 -16.99 0.94
N TRP A 553 9.43 -15.69 1.25
CA TRP A 553 10.38 -14.71 0.67
C TRP A 553 11.82 -15.06 0.99
N ALA A 554 12.10 -15.42 2.25
CA ALA A 554 13.44 -15.87 2.64
C ALA A 554 13.85 -17.14 1.87
N LEU A 555 12.95 -18.13 1.76
CA LEU A 555 13.19 -19.35 0.99
C LEU A 555 13.43 -19.07 -0.50
N LEU A 556 12.66 -18.18 -1.13
CA LEU A 556 12.86 -17.80 -2.54
C LEU A 556 14.25 -17.23 -2.79
N ALA A 557 14.76 -16.38 -1.88
CA ALA A 557 16.13 -15.87 -1.98
C ALA A 557 17.18 -16.96 -1.79
N LEU A 558 17.05 -17.79 -0.75
CA LEU A 558 17.99 -18.87 -0.47
C LEU A 558 18.04 -19.88 -1.63
N LEU A 559 16.88 -20.29 -2.13
CA LEU A 559 16.76 -21.22 -3.26
C LEU A 559 17.36 -20.63 -4.54
N ALA A 560 17.16 -19.35 -4.83
CA ALA A 560 17.75 -18.67 -5.98
C ALA A 560 19.28 -18.58 -5.86
N ALA A 561 19.81 -18.40 -4.65
CA ALA A 561 21.26 -18.43 -4.38
C ALA A 561 21.86 -19.86 -4.45
N GLY A 562 21.03 -20.89 -4.68
CA GLY A 562 21.49 -22.28 -4.76
C GLY A 562 21.62 -22.98 -3.41
N GLU A 563 21.14 -22.38 -2.33
CA GLU A 563 21.18 -22.99 -1.00
C GLU A 563 20.21 -24.17 -0.88
N ARG A 564 20.66 -25.25 -0.20
CA ARG A 564 19.90 -26.48 0.08
C ARG A 564 20.18 -27.04 1.47
N GLY A 565 20.77 -26.19 2.34
CA GLY A 565 21.22 -26.56 3.68
C GLY A 565 20.07 -26.62 4.70
N GLU A 566 20.46 -26.78 5.96
CA GLU A 566 19.55 -26.91 7.11
C GLU A 566 18.54 -25.76 7.23
N SER A 567 18.96 -24.55 6.90
CA SER A 567 18.11 -23.36 6.96
C SER A 567 16.91 -23.50 6.01
N VAL A 568 17.14 -23.97 4.78
CA VAL A 568 16.08 -24.22 3.79
C VAL A 568 15.16 -25.34 4.27
N GLU A 569 15.72 -26.46 4.73
CA GLU A 569 14.94 -27.61 5.21
C GLU A 569 14.02 -27.25 6.40
N ARG A 570 14.51 -26.43 7.32
CA ARG A 570 13.72 -25.93 8.46
C ARG A 570 12.57 -25.03 8.00
N GLY A 571 12.82 -24.12 7.06
CA GLY A 571 11.79 -23.24 6.51
C GLY A 571 10.71 -23.97 5.73
N VAL A 572 11.11 -24.94 4.90
CA VAL A 572 10.17 -25.81 4.18
C VAL A 572 9.31 -26.62 5.16
N ARG A 573 9.93 -27.21 6.18
CA ARG A 573 9.21 -27.93 7.24
C ARG A 573 8.21 -27.02 7.95
N TRP A 574 8.60 -25.80 8.29
CA TRP A 574 7.74 -24.81 8.92
C TRP A 574 6.48 -24.53 8.09
N LEU A 575 6.62 -24.34 6.76
CA LEU A 575 5.49 -24.14 5.87
C LEU A 575 4.59 -25.39 5.80
N VAL A 576 5.17 -26.57 5.68
CA VAL A 576 4.41 -27.84 5.57
C VAL A 576 3.61 -28.12 6.85
N GLU A 577 4.23 -27.96 8.03
CA GLU A 577 3.60 -28.24 9.32
C GLU A 577 2.50 -27.26 9.69
N ARG A 578 2.56 -26.01 9.19
CA ARG A 578 1.58 -24.95 9.49
C ARG A 578 0.50 -24.78 8.43
N GLN A 579 0.58 -25.55 7.35
CA GLN A 579 -0.47 -25.52 6.36
C GLN A 579 -1.76 -26.12 6.89
N ARG A 580 -2.86 -25.38 6.70
CA ARG A 580 -4.22 -25.80 7.08
C ARG A 580 -4.70 -26.98 6.21
N PRO A 581 -5.72 -27.72 6.67
CA PRO A 581 -6.31 -28.81 5.87
C PRO A 581 -6.86 -28.35 4.51
N ASP A 582 -7.31 -27.10 4.39
CA ASP A 582 -7.82 -26.50 3.16
C ASP A 582 -6.72 -26.06 2.17
N GLY A 583 -5.45 -26.25 2.50
CA GLY A 583 -4.31 -25.87 1.65
C GLY A 583 -3.79 -24.46 1.88
N THR A 584 -4.41 -23.66 2.77
CA THR A 584 -4.00 -22.27 3.07
C THR A 584 -3.09 -22.20 4.29
N TRP A 585 -2.70 -20.98 4.68
CA TRP A 585 -1.99 -20.65 5.93
C TRP A 585 -2.71 -19.53 6.66
N ASP A 586 -2.59 -19.52 7.99
CA ASP A 586 -3.02 -18.39 8.81
C ASP A 586 -1.91 -17.32 8.81
N GLU A 587 -2.30 -16.07 8.60
CA GLU A 587 -1.39 -14.92 8.67
C GLU A 587 -2.18 -13.66 9.03
N ASP A 588 -2.20 -13.32 10.33
CA ASP A 588 -2.86 -12.13 10.85
C ASP A 588 -1.93 -10.89 10.77
N HIS A 589 -0.62 -11.12 10.73
CA HIS A 589 0.38 -10.06 10.66
C HIS A 589 0.35 -9.40 9.28
N PHE A 590 0.42 -8.07 9.28
CA PHE A 590 0.50 -7.30 8.05
C PHE A 590 1.91 -7.39 7.49
N THR A 591 2.04 -7.71 6.22
CA THR A 591 3.33 -7.89 5.55
C THR A 591 3.51 -6.99 4.33
N GLY A 592 2.53 -6.12 4.05
CA GLY A 592 2.59 -5.10 3.02
C GLY A 592 2.47 -3.69 3.56
N THR A 593 2.80 -2.71 2.74
CA THR A 593 2.65 -1.30 3.06
C THR A 593 2.27 -0.47 1.85
N GLY A 594 1.35 0.48 2.03
CA GLY A 594 1.09 1.53 1.04
C GLY A 594 2.13 2.63 1.11
N PHE A 595 2.61 2.99 2.30
CA PHE A 595 3.81 3.82 2.51
C PHE A 595 4.44 3.54 3.87
N PRO A 596 5.80 3.45 3.90
CA PRO A 596 6.55 3.10 5.09
C PRO A 596 6.30 4.03 6.26
N GLY A 597 6.10 3.45 7.44
CA GLY A 597 6.00 4.18 8.69
C GLY A 597 4.57 4.48 9.16
N ASP A 598 3.56 4.50 8.27
CA ASP A 598 2.20 4.92 8.66
C ASP A 598 1.06 4.07 8.11
N PHE A 599 1.17 3.54 6.89
CA PHE A 599 0.08 2.84 6.25
C PHE A 599 0.48 1.42 5.84
N TYR A 600 -0.16 0.42 6.44
CA TYR A 600 0.17 -0.99 6.30
C TYR A 600 -1.03 -1.78 5.82
N ILE A 601 -0.75 -2.87 5.10
CA ILE A 601 -1.74 -3.72 4.44
C ILE A 601 -1.45 -5.18 4.73
N ASN A 602 -2.47 -5.94 5.11
CA ASN A 602 -2.46 -7.39 5.09
C ASN A 602 -3.06 -7.87 3.76
N TYR A 603 -2.20 -8.36 2.88
CA TYR A 603 -2.58 -8.97 1.61
C TYR A 603 -3.00 -10.42 1.85
N HIS A 604 -4.29 -10.70 1.87
CA HIS A 604 -4.78 -12.04 2.21
C HIS A 604 -4.33 -13.13 1.23
N LEU A 605 -3.95 -12.79 -0.01
CA LEU A 605 -3.46 -13.78 -0.96
C LEU A 605 -1.95 -14.08 -0.78
N TYR A 606 -1.17 -13.22 -0.15
CA TYR A 606 0.27 -13.42 0.08
C TYR A 606 0.57 -14.72 0.82
N ARG A 607 -0.23 -15.03 1.85
CA ARG A 607 -0.12 -16.26 2.64
C ARG A 607 -0.34 -17.55 1.85
N LEU A 608 -0.80 -17.46 0.60
CA LEU A 608 -1.03 -18.60 -0.29
C LEU A 608 -0.05 -18.61 -1.47
N VAL A 609 0.08 -17.50 -2.20
CA VAL A 609 0.89 -17.46 -3.43
C VAL A 609 2.38 -17.61 -3.17
N PHE A 610 2.93 -16.94 -2.16
CA PHE A 610 4.35 -17.01 -1.86
C PHE A 610 4.78 -18.37 -1.29
N PRO A 611 4.08 -18.99 -0.30
CA PRO A 611 4.38 -20.35 0.12
C PRO A 611 4.30 -21.37 -1.01
N LEU A 612 3.27 -21.27 -1.87
CA LEU A 612 3.13 -22.16 -3.03
C LEU A 612 4.32 -22.01 -3.99
N SER A 613 4.74 -20.79 -4.30
CA SER A 613 5.91 -20.52 -5.16
C SER A 613 7.20 -21.07 -4.53
N ALA A 614 7.44 -20.81 -3.25
CA ALA A 614 8.65 -21.27 -2.55
C ALA A 614 8.74 -22.80 -2.50
N LEU A 615 7.65 -23.48 -2.11
CA LEU A 615 7.59 -24.95 -2.08
C LEU A 615 7.71 -25.54 -3.48
N GLY A 616 7.08 -24.93 -4.49
CA GLY A 616 7.20 -25.35 -5.88
C GLY A 616 8.62 -25.27 -6.43
N ARG A 617 9.34 -24.17 -6.13
CA ARG A 617 10.77 -24.01 -6.51
C ARG A 617 11.68 -24.95 -5.73
N TYR A 618 11.39 -25.23 -4.46
CA TYR A 618 12.12 -26.22 -3.69
C TYR A 618 12.04 -27.62 -4.35
N LEU A 619 10.85 -28.07 -4.72
CA LEU A 619 10.65 -29.38 -5.35
C LEU A 619 11.32 -29.51 -6.73
N LYS A 620 11.42 -28.42 -7.52
CA LYS A 620 12.10 -28.42 -8.81
C LYS A 620 13.62 -28.54 -8.71
N GLY A 621 14.18 -28.15 -7.61
CA GLY A 621 15.63 -28.20 -7.36
C GLY A 621 16.10 -29.43 -6.58
N SER A 622 15.17 -30.28 -6.13
CA SER A 622 15.44 -31.52 -5.38
C SER A 622 15.62 -32.76 -6.30
#